data_5c72035e5cab0eebeee3ec40ae021727
#
_entry.id   5c72035e5cab0eebeee3ec40ae021727
#
_cell.length_a   1.000
_cell.length_b   1.000
_cell.length_c   1.000
_cell.angle_alpha   90.00
_cell.angle_beta   90.00
_cell.angle_gamma   90.00
#
_symmetry.space_group_name_H-M   'P 1'
#
loop_
_entity.id
_entity.type
_entity.pdbx_description
1 polymer ?
#
loop_
_entity_poly.entity_id
_entity_poly.type
_entity_poly.pdbx_seq_one_letter_code
_entity_poly.pdbx_strand_id
1 'polypeptide(L)'
;WGVFPTPEAQCLGEHTVELTIIPHSGDGAAAGAFALAYQFQVPWTAVQTDIHDGKLAAINAPLYWEGEGIAFSSMKLAEESGDLMLRWYNMQPAEGELSVYMTGDFSRIYKSDVLEQAGEDVTPADRDEPLKARLGKCEIYTLGVAQSE
;
A
#
# COMPACT_ATOMS: atom_id res chain seq x y z
N TRP A 1 -4.48 -29.96 -32.84
CA TRP A 1 -3.93 -29.14 -31.77
C TRP A 1 -2.46 -29.56 -31.63
N GLY A 2 -1.52 -28.68 -31.98
CA GLY A 2 -0.09 -28.90 -31.83
C GLY A 2 0.31 -28.83 -30.35
N VAL A 3 1.17 -29.74 -29.91
CA VAL A 3 1.82 -29.62 -28.61
C VAL A 3 3.01 -28.69 -28.80
N PHE A 4 2.99 -27.54 -28.15
CA PHE A 4 4.13 -26.65 -28.09
C PHE A 4 5.02 -27.09 -26.92
N PRO A 5 6.26 -27.51 -27.16
CA PRO A 5 7.19 -27.80 -26.09
C PRO A 5 7.54 -26.49 -25.38
N THR A 6 7.32 -26.44 -24.08
CA THR A 6 7.64 -25.29 -23.23
C THR A 6 8.62 -25.72 -22.13
N PRO A 7 9.86 -26.06 -22.45
CA PRO A 7 10.81 -26.58 -21.47
C PRO A 7 11.05 -25.59 -20.33
N GLU A 8 11.07 -24.31 -20.61
CA GLU A 8 11.24 -23.24 -19.61
C GLU A 8 10.06 -23.11 -18.64
N ALA A 9 8.87 -23.63 -19.01
CA ALA A 9 7.67 -23.58 -18.18
C ALA A 9 7.49 -24.81 -17.29
N GLN A 10 8.42 -25.75 -17.28
CA GLN A 10 8.34 -26.99 -16.50
C GLN A 10 8.66 -26.78 -15.02
N CYS A 11 9.22 -25.62 -14.65
CA CYS A 11 9.58 -25.27 -13.27
C CYS A 11 10.33 -26.41 -12.55
N LEU A 12 11.29 -27.04 -13.25
CA LEU A 12 12.09 -28.12 -12.69
C LEU A 12 13.04 -27.57 -11.63
N GLY A 13 13.14 -28.26 -10.51
CA GLY A 13 14.04 -27.90 -9.42
C GLY A 13 13.39 -28.05 -8.05
N GLU A 14 14.07 -27.53 -7.04
CA GLU A 14 13.56 -27.47 -5.67
C GLU A 14 12.74 -26.20 -5.47
N HIS A 15 11.55 -26.36 -4.94
CA HIS A 15 10.62 -25.25 -4.67
C HIS A 15 10.24 -25.24 -3.19
N THR A 16 10.40 -24.07 -2.56
CA THR A 16 9.93 -23.84 -1.20
C THR A 16 8.63 -23.06 -1.24
N VAL A 17 7.62 -23.56 -0.53
CA VAL A 17 6.32 -22.89 -0.39
C VAL A 17 6.02 -22.71 1.07
N GLU A 18 5.67 -21.50 1.45
CA GLU A 18 5.21 -21.17 2.79
C GLU A 18 3.70 -20.92 2.76
N LEU A 19 3.01 -21.39 3.78
CA LEU A 19 1.57 -21.16 3.93
C LEU A 19 1.22 -20.87 5.38
N THR A 20 0.16 -20.12 5.59
CA THR A 20 -0.42 -19.86 6.91
C THR A 20 -1.92 -20.16 6.91
N ILE A 21 -2.43 -20.55 8.06
CA ILE A 21 -3.85 -20.77 8.30
C ILE A 21 -4.30 -19.75 9.35
N ILE A 22 -5.29 -18.93 9.00
CA ILE A 22 -5.80 -17.87 9.86
C ILE A 22 -7.25 -18.21 10.25
N PRO A 23 -7.47 -18.86 11.41
CA PRO A 23 -8.83 -19.10 11.90
C PRO A 23 -9.49 -17.79 12.28
N HIS A 24 -10.72 -17.57 11.82
CA HIS A 24 -11.50 -16.38 12.15
C HIS A 24 -12.99 -16.73 12.24
N SER A 25 -13.76 -15.87 12.88
CA SER A 25 -15.22 -15.97 12.91
C SER A 25 -15.84 -14.99 11.92
N GLY A 26 -16.91 -15.38 11.23
CA GLY A 26 -17.62 -14.53 10.27
C GLY A 26 -16.89 -14.34 8.95
N ASP A 27 -17.13 -13.19 8.30
CA ASP A 27 -16.50 -12.84 7.03
C ASP A 27 -15.03 -12.50 7.25
N GLY A 28 -14.14 -13.07 6.44
CA GLY A 28 -12.69 -12.86 6.52
C GLY A 28 -12.27 -11.40 6.35
N ALA A 29 -12.97 -10.62 5.54
CA ALA A 29 -12.71 -9.20 5.37
C ALA A 29 -13.02 -8.42 6.67
N ALA A 30 -14.20 -8.65 7.24
CA ALA A 30 -14.62 -8.03 8.50
C ALA A 30 -13.78 -8.50 9.70
N ALA A 31 -13.25 -9.72 9.65
CA ALA A 31 -12.39 -10.26 10.69
C ALA A 31 -10.91 -9.79 10.59
N GLY A 32 -10.56 -8.97 9.60
CA GLY A 32 -9.20 -8.52 9.39
C GLY A 32 -8.22 -9.61 8.92
N ALA A 33 -8.72 -10.75 8.43
CA ALA A 33 -7.88 -11.87 7.99
C ALA A 33 -6.91 -11.47 6.87
N PHE A 34 -7.28 -10.52 6.03
CA PHE A 34 -6.41 -9.99 4.99
C PHE A 34 -5.19 -9.26 5.55
N ALA A 35 -5.36 -8.45 6.60
CA ALA A 35 -4.24 -7.77 7.24
C ALA A 35 -3.22 -8.76 7.80
N LEU A 36 -3.69 -9.84 8.43
CA LEU A 36 -2.83 -10.92 8.92
C LEU A 36 -2.14 -11.67 7.79
N ALA A 37 -2.82 -11.91 6.66
CA ALA A 37 -2.22 -12.52 5.47
C ALA A 37 -1.11 -11.64 4.88
N TYR A 38 -1.31 -10.33 4.82
CA TYR A 38 -0.27 -9.38 4.40
C TYR A 38 0.93 -9.40 5.35
N GLN A 39 0.71 -9.38 6.64
CA GLN A 39 1.79 -9.45 7.63
C GLN A 39 2.64 -10.73 7.47
N PHE A 40 2.02 -11.84 7.13
CA PHE A 40 2.73 -13.07 6.84
C PHE A 40 3.60 -12.98 5.58
N GLN A 41 3.12 -12.29 4.53
CA GLN A 41 3.82 -12.15 3.26
C GLN A 41 4.94 -11.10 3.29
N VAL A 42 4.91 -10.16 4.22
CA VAL A 42 5.89 -9.08 4.35
C VAL A 42 6.79 -9.33 5.55
N PRO A 43 7.96 -9.94 5.37
CA PRO A 43 8.85 -10.26 6.47
C PRO A 43 9.46 -8.98 7.09
N TRP A 44 9.74 -9.05 8.38
CA TRP A 44 10.52 -8.03 9.05
C TRP A 44 11.94 -7.98 8.51
N THR A 45 12.42 -6.78 8.22
CA THR A 45 13.81 -6.55 7.85
C THR A 45 14.55 -5.97 9.05
N ALA A 46 15.64 -6.59 9.45
CA ALA A 46 16.50 -6.10 10.53
C ALA A 46 17.87 -5.69 9.96
N VAL A 47 18.34 -4.52 10.37
CA VAL A 47 19.66 -4.01 10.03
C VAL A 47 20.38 -3.64 11.31
N GLN A 48 21.60 -4.12 11.47
CA GLN A 48 22.49 -3.71 12.56
C GLN A 48 23.38 -2.56 12.08
N THR A 49 23.45 -1.49 12.88
CA THR A 49 24.30 -0.33 12.61
C THR A 49 25.14 -0.02 13.83
N ASP A 50 26.21 0.76 13.64
CA ASP A 50 26.98 1.34 14.76
C ASP A 50 26.20 2.49 15.41
N ILE A 51 26.72 3.01 16.52
CA ILE A 51 26.19 4.19 17.18
C ILE A 51 26.37 5.39 16.26
N HIS A 52 25.29 6.05 15.92
CA HIS A 52 25.28 7.26 15.10
C HIS A 52 24.17 8.21 15.58
N ASP A 53 24.34 9.48 15.26
CA ASP A 53 23.28 10.48 15.50
C ASP A 53 22.13 10.26 14.52
N GLY A 54 20.90 10.37 15.01
CA GLY A 54 19.68 10.25 14.23
C GLY A 54 18.74 11.44 14.46
N LYS A 55 18.01 11.83 13.42
CA LYS A 55 17.00 12.89 13.48
C LYS A 55 15.58 12.34 13.68
N LEU A 56 15.37 11.06 13.39
CA LEU A 56 14.07 10.42 13.51
C LEU A 56 13.85 9.88 14.93
N ALA A 57 12.61 9.84 15.36
CA ALA A 57 12.23 9.17 16.61
C ALA A 57 12.53 7.66 16.51
N ALA A 58 12.70 7.01 17.67
CA ALA A 58 12.96 5.57 17.75
C ALA A 58 11.85 4.72 17.09
N ILE A 59 10.63 5.23 17.07
CA ILE A 59 9.50 4.68 16.31
C ILE A 59 9.04 5.79 15.38
N ASN A 60 9.08 5.53 14.08
CA ASN A 60 8.67 6.48 13.07
C ASN A 60 7.91 5.75 11.94
N ALA A 61 6.77 6.29 11.58
CA ALA A 61 5.96 5.84 10.45
C ALA A 61 5.68 7.04 9.54
N PRO A 62 6.41 7.19 8.42
CA PRO A 62 6.18 8.32 7.51
C PRO A 62 4.82 8.28 6.82
N LEU A 63 4.21 7.10 6.77
CA LEU A 63 2.85 6.86 6.26
C LEU A 63 2.09 6.01 7.27
N TYR A 64 0.93 6.48 7.68
CA TYR A 64 -0.05 5.74 8.45
C TYR A 64 -1.43 5.92 7.82
N TRP A 65 -2.28 4.93 7.89
CA TRP A 65 -3.62 4.99 7.33
C TRP A 65 -4.61 4.16 8.14
N GLU A 66 -5.89 4.54 8.06
CA GLU A 66 -7.02 3.85 8.67
C GLU A 66 -8.13 3.68 7.65
N GLY A 67 -8.79 2.53 7.68
CA GLY A 67 -9.92 2.23 6.80
C GLY A 67 -10.37 0.78 6.98
N GLU A 68 -11.61 0.59 7.47
CA GLU A 68 -12.17 -0.76 7.62
C GLU A 68 -12.41 -1.39 6.25
N GLY A 69 -11.88 -2.60 6.05
CA GLY A 69 -12.00 -3.32 4.78
C GLY A 69 -11.27 -2.69 3.59
N ILE A 70 -10.38 -1.75 3.86
CA ILE A 70 -9.48 -1.17 2.86
C ILE A 70 -8.10 -1.79 3.03
N ALA A 71 -7.47 -2.16 1.94
CA ALA A 71 -6.12 -2.70 1.93
C ALA A 71 -5.15 -1.75 1.21
N PHE A 72 -3.95 -1.63 1.77
CA PHE A 72 -2.84 -0.97 1.09
C PHE A 72 -2.27 -1.91 0.02
N SER A 73 -2.10 -1.40 -1.18
CA SER A 73 -1.66 -2.20 -2.33
C SER A 73 -0.18 -2.00 -2.64
N SER A 74 0.24 -0.75 -2.80
CA SER A 74 1.60 -0.48 -3.24
C SER A 74 2.07 0.93 -2.89
N MET A 75 3.39 1.05 -2.76
CA MET A 75 4.12 2.30 -2.68
C MET A 75 5.30 2.21 -3.67
N LYS A 76 5.36 3.15 -4.61
CA LYS A 76 6.43 3.21 -5.62
C LYS A 76 6.65 4.65 -6.07
N LEU A 77 7.73 4.90 -6.78
CA LEU A 77 7.90 6.15 -7.51
C LEU A 77 7.20 6.05 -8.87
N ALA A 78 6.55 7.14 -9.29
CA ALA A 78 5.99 7.27 -10.63
C ALA A 78 7.10 7.23 -11.68
N GLU A 79 6.84 6.59 -12.82
CA GLU A 79 7.86 6.38 -13.84
C GLU A 79 8.29 7.68 -14.53
N GLU A 80 7.36 8.61 -14.74
CA GLU A 80 7.62 9.85 -15.47
C GLU A 80 7.94 11.03 -14.52
N SER A 81 7.13 11.23 -13.47
CA SER A 81 7.27 12.40 -12.59
C SER A 81 8.23 12.18 -11.42
N GLY A 82 8.46 10.94 -11.03
CA GLY A 82 9.23 10.61 -9.82
C GLY A 82 8.46 10.85 -8.52
N ASP A 83 7.19 11.25 -8.58
CA ASP A 83 6.34 11.42 -7.40
C ASP A 83 6.10 10.09 -6.69
N LEU A 84 5.88 10.14 -5.37
CA LEU A 84 5.55 8.94 -4.61
C LEU A 84 4.09 8.55 -4.88
N MET A 85 3.88 7.36 -5.44
CA MET A 85 2.56 6.80 -5.71
C MET A 85 2.16 5.86 -4.57
N LEU A 86 0.99 6.12 -4.00
CA LEU A 86 0.39 5.33 -2.92
C LEU A 86 -0.95 4.77 -3.42
N ARG A 87 -1.18 3.48 -3.22
CA ARG A 87 -2.40 2.83 -3.71
C ARG A 87 -3.08 1.99 -2.66
N TRP A 88 -4.40 2.13 -2.57
CA TRP A 88 -5.30 1.33 -1.75
C TRP A 88 -6.41 0.73 -2.62
N TYR A 89 -7.10 -0.23 -2.09
CA TYR A 89 -8.33 -0.74 -2.66
C TYR A 89 -9.34 -1.12 -1.58
N ASN A 90 -10.61 -0.84 -1.86
CA ASN A 90 -11.71 -1.24 -0.99
C ASN A 90 -12.08 -2.71 -1.29
N MET A 91 -11.94 -3.59 -0.31
CA MET A 91 -12.30 -5.01 -0.44
C MET A 91 -13.79 -5.28 -0.22
N GLN A 92 -14.55 -4.27 0.22
CA GLN A 92 -15.94 -4.43 0.58
C GLN A 92 -16.89 -4.16 -0.59
N PRO A 93 -18.07 -4.79 -0.61
CA PRO A 93 -19.13 -4.51 -1.59
C PRO A 93 -19.88 -3.20 -1.31
N ALA A 94 -19.46 -2.43 -0.30
CA ALA A 94 -20.03 -1.16 0.12
C ALA A 94 -18.95 -0.05 0.06
N GLU A 95 -19.37 1.19 0.20
CA GLU A 95 -18.45 2.32 0.35
C GLU A 95 -17.66 2.20 1.66
N GLY A 96 -16.41 2.67 1.64
CA GLY A 96 -15.52 2.72 2.78
C GLY A 96 -14.89 4.10 2.95
N GLU A 97 -14.46 4.42 4.16
CA GLU A 97 -13.74 5.65 4.47
C GLU A 97 -12.26 5.34 4.69
N LEU A 98 -11.39 6.10 4.03
CA LEU A 98 -9.95 6.04 4.15
C LEU A 98 -9.44 7.34 4.77
N SER A 99 -8.64 7.23 5.83
CA SER A 99 -7.90 8.34 6.40
C SER A 99 -6.40 8.08 6.25
N VAL A 100 -5.69 8.99 5.60
CA VAL A 100 -4.25 8.86 5.34
C VAL A 100 -3.50 9.96 6.07
N TYR A 101 -2.54 9.57 6.89
CA TYR A 101 -1.65 10.43 7.64
C TYR A 101 -0.25 10.33 7.05
N MET A 102 0.34 11.45 6.67
CA MET A 102 1.69 11.50 6.13
C MET A 102 2.53 12.52 6.88
N THR A 103 3.76 12.14 7.14
CA THR A 103 4.77 13.05 7.70
C THR A 103 5.90 13.24 6.70
N GLY A 104 6.48 14.43 6.66
CA GLY A 104 7.56 14.76 5.75
C GLY A 104 7.25 15.98 4.89
N ASP A 105 8.23 16.36 4.07
CA ASP A 105 8.12 17.52 3.20
C ASP A 105 7.55 17.08 1.84
N PHE A 106 6.32 17.48 1.59
CA PHE A 106 5.66 17.32 0.29
C PHE A 106 5.02 18.64 -0.13
N SER A 107 5.00 18.90 -1.42
CA SER A 107 4.41 20.14 -1.97
C SER A 107 2.93 19.98 -2.29
N ARG A 108 2.53 18.79 -2.75
CA ARG A 108 1.20 18.52 -3.25
C ARG A 108 0.83 17.06 -3.08
N ILE A 109 -0.48 16.81 -2.80
CA ILE A 109 -1.10 15.48 -2.89
C ILE A 109 -2.23 15.58 -3.92
N TYR A 110 -2.29 14.64 -4.83
CA TYR A 110 -3.31 14.60 -5.87
C TYR A 110 -3.86 13.19 -6.08
N LYS A 111 -5.11 13.12 -6.51
CA LYS A 111 -5.67 11.85 -7.02
C LYS A 111 -4.97 11.46 -8.30
N SER A 112 -4.74 10.17 -8.47
CA SER A 112 -4.17 9.60 -9.68
C SER A 112 -4.98 8.40 -10.13
N ASP A 113 -4.87 8.06 -11.39
CA ASP A 113 -5.40 6.81 -11.92
C ASP A 113 -4.35 5.69 -11.85
N VAL A 114 -4.69 4.52 -12.41
CA VAL A 114 -3.78 3.38 -12.47
C VAL A 114 -2.61 3.56 -13.44
N LEU A 115 -2.73 4.53 -14.36
CA LEU A 115 -1.69 4.93 -15.31
C LEU A 115 -0.82 6.08 -14.80
N GLU A 116 -0.96 6.45 -13.52
CA GLU A 116 -0.19 7.50 -12.84
C GLU A 116 -0.43 8.92 -13.38
N GLN A 117 -1.55 9.13 -14.08
CA GLN A 117 -1.91 10.45 -14.55
C GLN A 117 -2.41 11.32 -13.38
N ALA A 118 -1.82 12.50 -13.25
CA ALA A 118 -2.19 13.44 -12.20
C ALA A 118 -3.59 14.02 -12.44
N GLY A 119 -4.42 13.92 -11.42
CA GLY A 119 -5.78 14.45 -11.40
C GLY A 119 -5.96 15.60 -10.41
N GLU A 120 -7.08 15.56 -9.68
CA GLU A 120 -7.50 16.57 -8.72
C GLU A 120 -6.51 16.70 -7.55
N ASP A 121 -6.21 17.95 -7.16
CA ASP A 121 -5.45 18.26 -5.96
C ASP A 121 -6.33 18.00 -4.72
N VAL A 122 -5.83 17.17 -3.83
CA VAL A 122 -6.50 16.78 -2.58
C VAL A 122 -5.62 17.05 -1.35
N THR A 123 -4.63 17.91 -1.49
CA THR A 123 -3.74 18.30 -0.40
C THR A 123 -4.55 18.88 0.75
N PRO A 124 -4.47 18.32 1.99
CA PRO A 124 -5.14 18.90 3.14
C PRO A 124 -4.67 20.34 3.39
N ALA A 125 -5.60 21.21 3.77
CA ALA A 125 -5.28 22.62 4.11
C ALA A 125 -4.37 22.69 5.35
N ASP A 126 -4.58 21.80 6.29
CA ASP A 126 -3.72 21.58 7.45
C ASP A 126 -3.01 20.24 7.30
N ARG A 127 -1.69 20.26 7.37
CA ARG A 127 -0.84 19.05 7.19
C ARG A 127 -0.87 18.13 8.39
N ASP A 128 -1.30 18.60 9.53
CA ASP A 128 -1.49 17.80 10.75
C ASP A 128 -2.82 17.02 10.71
N GLU A 129 -3.71 17.36 9.77
CA GLU A 129 -4.97 16.64 9.58
C GLU A 129 -4.80 15.51 8.53
N PRO A 130 -5.50 14.37 8.72
CA PRO A 130 -5.48 13.31 7.73
C PRO A 130 -6.18 13.71 6.44
N LEU A 131 -5.65 13.27 5.31
CA LEU A 131 -6.38 13.25 4.08
C LEU A 131 -7.51 12.22 4.21
N LYS A 132 -8.76 12.66 4.07
CA LYS A 132 -9.95 11.80 4.12
C LYS A 132 -10.50 11.58 2.73
N ALA A 133 -10.76 10.32 2.40
CA ALA A 133 -11.34 9.93 1.13
C ALA A 133 -12.46 8.90 1.34
N ARG A 134 -13.50 9.00 0.51
CA ARG A 134 -14.55 7.98 0.42
C ARG A 134 -14.28 7.14 -0.82
N LEU A 135 -14.11 5.84 -0.62
CA LEU A 135 -13.90 4.86 -1.66
C LEU A 135 -15.22 4.15 -1.96
N GLY A 136 -15.59 4.08 -3.23
CA GLY A 136 -16.71 3.27 -3.68
C GLY A 136 -16.46 1.77 -3.45
N LYS A 137 -17.48 0.96 -3.68
CA LYS A 137 -17.36 -0.49 -3.58
C LYS A 137 -16.29 -1.02 -4.54
N CYS A 138 -15.39 -1.86 -4.05
CA CYS A 138 -14.30 -2.46 -4.83
C CYS A 138 -13.45 -1.44 -5.62
N GLU A 139 -13.41 -0.18 -5.17
CA GLU A 139 -12.66 0.89 -5.83
C GLU A 139 -11.16 0.77 -5.53
N ILE A 140 -10.35 1.03 -6.56
CA ILE A 140 -8.91 1.26 -6.44
C ILE A 140 -8.69 2.76 -6.31
N TYR A 141 -8.02 3.19 -5.25
CA TYR A 141 -7.72 4.58 -4.96
C TYR A 141 -6.22 4.82 -4.98
N THR A 142 -5.79 5.75 -5.81
CA THR A 142 -4.37 6.08 -5.97
C THR A 142 -4.14 7.56 -5.65
N LEU A 143 -3.09 7.82 -4.87
CA LEU A 143 -2.58 9.16 -4.60
C LEU A 143 -1.18 9.31 -5.17
N GLY A 144 -0.91 10.46 -5.78
CA GLY A 144 0.42 10.94 -6.07
C GLY A 144 0.84 11.99 -5.04
N VAL A 145 2.07 11.89 -4.55
CA VAL A 145 2.65 12.81 -3.56
C VAL A 145 3.90 13.42 -4.18
N ALA A 146 3.82 14.69 -4.54
CA ALA A 146 4.95 15.44 -5.06
C ALA A 146 5.82 15.95 -3.91
N GLN A 147 7.13 15.74 -4.01
CA GLN A 147 8.08 16.22 -3.01
C GLN A 147 8.30 17.73 -3.15
N SER A 148 8.66 18.37 -2.05
CA SER A 148 9.17 19.74 -2.08
C SER A 148 10.61 19.72 -2.63
N GLU A 149 10.92 20.64 -3.54
CA GLU A 149 12.27 20.84 -4.07
C GLU A 149 13.25 21.29 -2.97
#